data_729342a90b545020a397c6dd78dc2e92
#
_entry.id   729342a90b545020a397c6dd78dc2e92
#
_cell.length_a   1.000
_cell.length_b   1.000
_cell.length_c   1.000
_cell.angle_alpha   90.00
_cell.angle_beta   90.00
_cell.angle_gamma   90.00
#
_symmetry.space_group_name_H-M   'P 1'
#
loop_
_entity.id
_entity.type
_entity.pdbx_description
1 polymer ?
#
loop_
_entity_poly.entity_id
_entity_poly.type
_entity_poly.pdbx_seq_one_letter_code
_entity_poly.pdbx_strand_id
1 'polypeptide(L)'
;NLPAIFIIAVVAGLLIYGTRESATPNAVLVVVKLLALALFIAVCLPIFDAGNFEPFMPYGFPRSGPAGAEVGVMAAAAIIFFAFYGFDAIATAAEETRNPDRDLGIGIVGSMILCVLIYMAVAAAAIGALSYTLFANSPEPLALILREIGQGGAAKILGVSAVVALPTVILAFFYGQSRIFFVMARDGLLPANLARVSSRGTPVRITLFTAVVVAVIAGIFPLADIAALANAGTLAGFVAVCAAVLSTA
;
A
#
# COMPACT_ATOMS: atom_id res chain seq x y z
N ASN A 1 7.02 11.81 -14.92
CA ASN A 1 7.65 10.64 -14.28
C ASN A 1 7.57 9.43 -15.22
N LEU A 2 8.50 9.31 -16.18
CA LEU A 2 8.54 8.24 -17.19
C LEU A 2 8.63 6.83 -16.59
N PRO A 3 9.45 6.55 -15.56
CA PRO A 3 9.46 5.22 -14.92
C PRO A 3 8.11 4.79 -14.34
N ALA A 4 7.33 5.72 -13.77
CA ALA A 4 6.01 5.43 -13.24
C ALA A 4 5.04 5.03 -14.37
N ILE A 5 5.04 5.76 -15.48
CA ILE A 5 4.22 5.45 -16.65
C ILE A 5 4.58 4.07 -17.22
N PHE A 6 5.89 3.78 -17.31
CA PHE A 6 6.37 2.49 -17.82
C PHE A 6 5.90 1.31 -16.97
N ILE A 7 6.03 1.38 -15.64
CA ILE A 7 5.60 0.28 -14.76
C ILE A 7 4.09 0.07 -14.79
N ILE A 8 3.31 1.17 -14.87
CA ILE A 8 1.84 1.11 -15.03
C ILE A 8 1.47 0.39 -16.33
N ALA A 9 2.14 0.72 -17.44
CA ALA A 9 1.91 0.07 -18.73
C ALA A 9 2.24 -1.43 -18.69
N VAL A 10 3.34 -1.82 -18.06
CA VAL A 10 3.74 -3.23 -17.89
C VAL A 10 2.69 -3.99 -17.06
N VAL A 11 2.28 -3.43 -15.92
CA VAL A 11 1.29 -4.08 -15.04
C VAL A 11 -0.08 -4.18 -15.70
N ALA A 12 -0.52 -3.14 -16.41
CA ALA A 12 -1.77 -3.17 -17.17
C ALA A 12 -1.72 -4.23 -18.29
N GLY A 13 -0.59 -4.34 -18.99
CA GLY A 13 -0.35 -5.39 -19.99
C GLY A 13 -0.44 -6.80 -19.42
N LEU A 14 0.16 -7.04 -18.26
CA LEU A 14 0.08 -8.33 -17.55
C LEU A 14 -1.35 -8.68 -17.17
N LEU A 15 -2.12 -7.71 -16.65
CA LEU A 15 -3.53 -7.92 -16.30
C LEU A 15 -4.39 -8.23 -17.51
N ILE A 16 -4.15 -7.57 -18.65
CA ILE A 16 -4.87 -7.81 -19.90
C ILE A 16 -4.55 -9.20 -20.45
N TYR A 17 -3.30 -9.65 -20.31
CA TYR A 17 -2.87 -10.97 -20.78
C TYR A 17 -3.54 -12.12 -20.02
N GLY A 18 -3.81 -11.96 -18.72
CA GLY A 18 -4.61 -12.91 -17.93
C GLY A 18 -4.25 -12.91 -16.45
N THR A 19 -5.26 -13.02 -15.59
CA THR A 19 -5.12 -12.95 -14.13
C THR A 19 -4.82 -14.30 -13.46
N ARG A 20 -5.09 -15.42 -14.11
CA ARG A 20 -4.95 -16.77 -13.52
C ARG A 20 -3.50 -17.16 -13.22
N GLU A 21 -2.53 -16.61 -13.98
CA GLU A 21 -1.11 -16.93 -13.81
C GLU A 21 -0.41 -16.03 -12.79
N SER A 22 -1.08 -15.03 -12.23
CA SER A 22 -0.45 -14.04 -11.35
C SER A 22 -0.47 -14.38 -9.86
N ALA A 23 -1.26 -15.34 -9.41
CA ALA A 23 -1.40 -15.65 -7.97
C ALA A 23 -0.13 -16.28 -7.37
N THR A 24 0.45 -17.27 -8.02
CA THR A 24 1.66 -17.94 -7.52
C THR A 24 2.89 -17.02 -7.52
N PRO A 25 3.23 -16.33 -8.62
CA PRO A 25 4.31 -15.34 -8.60
C PRO A 25 4.09 -14.25 -7.54
N ASN A 26 2.86 -13.76 -7.38
CA ASN A 26 2.57 -12.76 -6.35
C ASN A 26 2.82 -13.29 -4.94
N ALA A 27 2.42 -14.52 -4.64
CA ALA A 27 2.69 -15.16 -3.34
C ALA A 27 4.21 -15.30 -3.07
N VAL A 28 4.99 -15.72 -4.07
CA VAL A 28 6.45 -15.78 -3.95
C VAL A 28 7.05 -14.41 -3.66
N LEU A 29 6.59 -13.37 -4.35
CA LEU A 29 7.07 -12.01 -4.14
C LEU A 29 6.69 -11.46 -2.76
N VAL A 30 5.53 -11.84 -2.22
CA VAL A 30 5.15 -11.51 -0.83
C VAL A 30 6.11 -12.18 0.16
N VAL A 31 6.46 -13.43 -0.04
CA VAL A 31 7.45 -14.12 0.82
C VAL A 31 8.81 -13.42 0.75
N VAL A 32 9.27 -13.05 -0.44
CA VAL A 32 10.53 -12.29 -0.62
C VAL A 32 10.50 -10.96 0.16
N LYS A 33 9.38 -10.23 0.11
CA LYS A 33 9.21 -8.99 0.89
C LYS A 33 9.33 -9.24 2.40
N LEU A 34 8.64 -10.25 2.91
CA LEU A 34 8.66 -10.57 4.33
C LEU A 34 10.06 -10.99 4.79
N LEU A 35 10.77 -11.78 3.97
CA LEU A 35 12.15 -12.15 4.24
C LEU A 35 13.10 -10.94 4.24
N ALA A 36 12.90 -9.99 3.31
CA ALA A 36 13.69 -8.76 3.28
C ALA A 36 13.46 -7.88 4.53
N LEU A 37 12.22 -7.77 5.00
CA LEU A 37 11.91 -7.07 6.24
C LEU A 37 12.46 -7.81 7.48
N ALA A 38 12.36 -9.13 7.50
CA ALA A 38 12.96 -9.95 8.57
C ALA A 38 14.48 -9.80 8.60
N LEU A 39 15.13 -9.79 7.45
CA LEU A 39 16.57 -9.52 7.33
C LEU A 39 16.92 -8.13 7.89
N PHE A 40 16.14 -7.10 7.55
CA PHE A 40 16.34 -5.76 8.08
C PHE A 40 16.27 -5.74 9.60
N ILE A 41 15.22 -6.32 10.18
CA ILE A 41 15.06 -6.41 11.65
C ILE A 41 16.23 -7.17 12.27
N ALA A 42 16.60 -8.32 11.73
CA ALA A 42 17.69 -9.15 12.26
C ALA A 42 19.04 -8.44 12.26
N VAL A 43 19.30 -7.61 11.25
CA VAL A 43 20.54 -6.82 11.12
C VAL A 43 20.55 -5.64 12.08
N CYS A 44 19.39 -5.01 12.34
CA CYS A 44 19.27 -3.86 13.23
C CYS A 44 19.24 -4.24 14.71
N LEU A 45 18.73 -5.42 15.07
CA LEU A 45 18.59 -5.86 16.47
C LEU A 45 19.89 -5.81 17.30
N PRO A 46 21.08 -6.24 16.80
CA PRO A 46 22.31 -6.24 17.59
C PRO A 46 22.82 -4.84 17.95
N ILE A 47 22.41 -3.83 17.21
CA ILE A 47 22.84 -2.42 17.39
C ILE A 47 21.71 -1.53 17.93
N PHE A 48 20.65 -2.17 18.43
CA PHE A 48 19.48 -1.48 18.94
C PHE A 48 19.83 -0.66 20.18
N ASP A 49 19.62 0.67 20.11
CA ASP A 49 19.78 1.60 21.21
C ASP A 49 18.44 2.25 21.58
N ALA A 50 17.97 1.98 22.79
CA ALA A 50 16.73 2.56 23.31
C ALA A 50 16.82 4.09 23.50
N GLY A 51 18.02 4.65 23.63
CA GLY A 51 18.24 6.10 23.72
C GLY A 51 17.78 6.86 22.48
N ASN A 52 17.74 6.21 21.32
CA ASN A 52 17.24 6.81 20.07
C ASN A 52 15.72 7.13 20.10
N PHE A 53 14.98 6.60 21.07
CA PHE A 53 13.56 6.90 21.26
C PHE A 53 13.32 8.16 22.12
N GLU A 54 14.36 8.80 22.61
CA GLU A 54 14.21 10.02 23.41
C GLU A 54 14.47 11.29 22.57
N PRO A 55 13.52 12.25 22.56
CA PRO A 55 12.20 12.22 23.20
C PRO A 55 11.19 11.37 22.40
N PHE A 56 10.41 10.51 23.08
CA PHE A 56 9.46 9.60 22.44
C PHE A 56 8.37 10.30 21.61
N MET A 57 7.91 11.46 22.07
CA MET A 57 6.92 12.29 21.37
C MET A 57 7.43 13.74 21.22
N PRO A 58 8.37 14.01 20.31
CA PRO A 58 9.00 15.34 20.19
C PRO A 58 8.01 16.46 19.87
N TYR A 59 6.90 16.12 19.21
CA TYR A 59 5.85 17.07 18.81
C TYR A 59 4.53 16.89 19.59
N GLY A 60 4.51 16.05 20.62
CA GLY A 60 3.32 15.78 21.44
C GLY A 60 2.26 14.92 20.77
N PHE A 61 1.13 14.73 21.44
CA PHE A 61 0.03 13.91 20.93
C PHE A 61 -0.81 14.68 19.92
N PRO A 62 -1.73 15.61 20.25
CA PRO A 62 -2.22 16.63 19.33
C PRO A 62 -1.46 17.94 19.55
N ARG A 63 -0.91 18.53 18.52
CA ARG A 63 -0.27 19.84 18.58
C ARG A 63 -0.44 20.59 17.26
N SER A 64 -0.82 21.85 17.34
CA SER A 64 -0.80 22.76 16.20
C SER A 64 0.63 23.26 16.00
N GLY A 65 1.17 23.05 14.83
CA GLY A 65 2.48 23.53 14.41
C GLY A 65 2.45 24.97 13.87
N PRO A 66 3.60 25.45 13.39
CA PRO A 66 3.69 26.73 12.70
C PRO A 66 2.72 26.79 11.51
N ALA A 67 2.14 27.94 11.26
CA ALA A 67 1.17 28.19 10.19
C ALA A 67 -0.13 27.35 10.24
N GLY A 68 -0.51 26.84 11.43
CA GLY A 68 -1.73 26.05 11.60
C GLY A 68 -1.63 24.60 11.13
N ALA A 69 -0.44 24.13 10.75
CA ALA A 69 -0.23 22.71 10.42
C ALA A 69 -0.37 21.85 11.67
N GLU A 70 -1.13 20.77 11.59
CA GLU A 70 -1.17 19.78 12.65
C GLU A 70 0.11 18.94 12.63
N VAL A 71 0.72 18.79 13.80
CA VAL A 71 1.91 17.96 14.02
C VAL A 71 1.68 17.04 15.22
N GLY A 72 2.55 16.04 15.40
CA GLY A 72 2.46 15.09 16.51
C GLY A 72 1.88 13.75 16.11
N VAL A 73 1.58 12.91 17.11
CA VAL A 73 1.18 11.51 16.89
C VAL A 73 -0.10 11.39 16.07
N MET A 74 -1.09 12.25 16.31
CA MET A 74 -2.36 12.20 15.57
C MET A 74 -2.20 12.56 14.09
N ALA A 75 -1.41 13.58 13.79
CA ALA A 75 -1.11 13.93 12.40
C ALA A 75 -0.32 12.83 11.68
N ALA A 76 0.66 12.24 12.36
CA ALA A 76 1.41 11.10 11.86
C ALA A 76 0.49 9.88 11.60
N ALA A 77 -0.45 9.59 12.51
CA ALA A 77 -1.42 8.51 12.35
C ALA A 77 -2.30 8.71 11.11
N ALA A 78 -2.75 9.94 10.86
CA ALA A 78 -3.53 10.26 9.66
C ALA A 78 -2.74 10.04 8.36
N ILE A 79 -1.44 10.38 8.35
CA ILE A 79 -0.56 10.17 7.20
C ILE A 79 -0.25 8.67 7.01
N ILE A 80 0.06 7.98 8.11
CA ILE A 80 0.44 6.55 8.10
C ILE A 80 -0.73 5.65 7.68
N PHE A 81 -1.97 6.12 7.80
CA PHE A 81 -3.15 5.39 7.33
C PHE A 81 -3.01 4.97 5.86
N PHE A 82 -2.31 5.75 5.04
CA PHE A 82 -1.97 5.39 3.66
C PHE A 82 -1.24 4.02 3.56
N ALA A 83 -0.43 3.66 4.55
CA ALA A 83 0.32 2.41 4.55
C ALA A 83 -0.55 1.16 4.79
N PHE A 84 -1.80 1.35 5.23
CA PHE A 84 -2.76 0.28 5.48
C PHE A 84 -3.72 0.03 4.32
N TYR A 85 -3.65 0.81 3.25
CA TYR A 85 -4.50 0.60 2.08
C TYR A 85 -4.36 -0.80 1.50
N GLY A 86 -5.49 -1.37 1.09
CA GLY A 86 -5.58 -2.68 0.47
C GLY A 86 -6.31 -3.73 1.30
N PHE A 87 -6.56 -3.49 2.59
CA PHE A 87 -7.40 -4.40 3.38
C PHE A 87 -8.84 -4.42 2.86
N ASP A 88 -9.34 -3.32 2.33
CA ASP A 88 -10.63 -3.17 1.67
C ASP A 88 -10.69 -3.92 0.32
N ALA A 89 -9.56 -4.06 -0.37
CA ALA A 89 -9.49 -4.85 -1.59
C ALA A 89 -9.81 -6.35 -1.37
N ILE A 90 -9.60 -6.87 -0.15
CA ILE A 90 -9.99 -8.24 0.20
C ILE A 90 -11.51 -8.42 0.08
N ALA A 91 -12.29 -7.39 0.42
CA ALA A 91 -13.75 -7.44 0.30
C ALA A 91 -14.22 -7.59 -1.16
N THR A 92 -13.43 -7.12 -2.14
CA THR A 92 -13.77 -7.29 -3.57
C THR A 92 -13.68 -8.74 -4.05
N ALA A 93 -13.02 -9.62 -3.28
CA ALA A 93 -12.91 -11.04 -3.56
C ALA A 93 -14.03 -11.88 -2.91
N ALA A 94 -15.06 -11.24 -2.35
CA ALA A 94 -16.17 -11.91 -1.66
C ALA A 94 -16.86 -12.97 -2.52
N GLU A 95 -17.12 -12.65 -3.79
CA GLU A 95 -17.79 -13.58 -4.74
C GLU A 95 -16.94 -14.82 -5.08
N GLU A 96 -15.63 -14.79 -4.83
CA GLU A 96 -14.70 -15.90 -5.11
C GLU A 96 -14.35 -16.69 -3.85
N THR A 97 -14.77 -16.21 -2.67
CA THR A 97 -14.47 -16.82 -1.38
C THR A 97 -15.47 -17.95 -1.09
N ARG A 98 -14.99 -19.11 -0.62
CA ARG A 98 -15.85 -20.29 -0.34
C ARG A 98 -16.85 -20.05 0.78
N ASN A 99 -16.42 -19.40 1.88
CA ASN A 99 -17.25 -19.05 3.03
C ASN A 99 -17.07 -17.57 3.36
N PRO A 100 -17.69 -16.65 2.58
CA PRO A 100 -17.41 -15.22 2.69
C PRO A 100 -17.75 -14.65 4.07
N ASP A 101 -18.84 -15.07 4.70
CA ASP A 101 -19.29 -14.57 6.02
C ASP A 101 -18.25 -14.76 7.12
N ARG A 102 -17.44 -15.81 7.04
CA ARG A 102 -16.42 -16.12 8.01
C ARG A 102 -15.02 -15.71 7.55
N ASP A 103 -14.67 -16.13 6.32
CA ASP A 103 -13.29 -16.08 5.85
C ASP A 103 -12.84 -14.65 5.50
N LEU A 104 -13.78 -13.80 5.06
CA LEU A 104 -13.49 -12.38 4.81
C LEU A 104 -13.16 -11.63 6.10
N GLY A 105 -13.99 -11.80 7.14
CA GLY A 105 -13.75 -11.15 8.43
C GLY A 105 -12.40 -11.56 9.02
N ILE A 106 -12.09 -12.85 9.01
CA ILE A 106 -10.79 -13.36 9.50
C ILE A 106 -9.63 -12.84 8.62
N GLY A 107 -9.80 -12.84 7.30
CA GLY A 107 -8.78 -12.38 6.36
C GLY A 107 -8.47 -10.89 6.54
N ILE A 108 -9.48 -10.04 6.63
CA ILE A 108 -9.31 -8.59 6.79
C ILE A 108 -8.68 -8.28 8.15
N VAL A 109 -9.29 -8.72 9.26
CA VAL A 109 -8.80 -8.41 10.61
C VAL A 109 -7.44 -9.04 10.86
N GLY A 110 -7.25 -10.30 10.45
CA GLY A 110 -5.98 -11.01 10.63
C GLY A 110 -4.84 -10.37 9.85
N SER A 111 -5.07 -9.97 8.60
CA SER A 111 -4.05 -9.27 7.80
C SER A 111 -3.70 -7.90 8.38
N MET A 112 -4.69 -7.15 8.88
CA MET A 112 -4.44 -5.86 9.54
C MET A 112 -3.60 -6.02 10.80
N ILE A 113 -3.93 -6.96 11.68
CA ILE A 113 -3.15 -7.22 12.90
C ILE A 113 -1.71 -7.61 12.54
N LEU A 114 -1.54 -8.53 11.59
CA LEU A 114 -0.21 -8.95 11.15
C LEU A 114 0.60 -7.79 10.56
N CYS A 115 -0.01 -6.96 9.72
CA CYS A 115 0.65 -5.77 9.16
C CYS A 115 1.05 -4.78 10.25
N VAL A 116 0.19 -4.50 11.24
CA VAL A 116 0.51 -3.62 12.37
C VAL A 116 1.74 -4.13 13.12
N LEU A 117 1.77 -5.43 13.45
CA LEU A 117 2.90 -6.03 14.17
C LEU A 117 4.20 -5.93 13.38
N ILE A 118 4.18 -6.20 12.07
CA ILE A 118 5.35 -6.08 11.20
C ILE A 118 5.80 -4.62 11.10
N TYR A 119 4.88 -3.67 10.90
CA TYR A 119 5.22 -2.25 10.78
C TYR A 119 5.81 -1.70 12.08
N MET A 120 5.24 -2.08 13.23
CA MET A 120 5.80 -1.70 14.53
C MET A 120 7.20 -2.28 14.73
N ALA A 121 7.42 -3.55 14.39
CA ALA A 121 8.73 -4.19 14.51
C ALA A 121 9.78 -3.52 13.60
N VAL A 122 9.43 -3.22 12.36
CA VAL A 122 10.33 -2.51 11.41
C VAL A 122 10.61 -1.10 11.89
N ALA A 123 9.59 -0.35 12.32
CA ALA A 123 9.75 1.02 12.82
C ALA A 123 10.62 1.06 14.10
N ALA A 124 10.39 0.14 15.04
CA ALA A 124 11.20 0.01 16.24
C ALA A 124 12.66 -0.34 15.91
N ALA A 125 12.90 -1.29 15.01
CA ALA A 125 14.24 -1.65 14.56
C ALA A 125 14.94 -0.49 13.85
N ALA A 126 14.22 0.28 13.03
CA ALA A 126 14.77 1.43 12.32
C ALA A 126 15.22 2.55 13.27
N ILE A 127 14.34 2.94 14.20
CA ILE A 127 14.64 3.99 15.20
C ILE A 127 15.73 3.50 16.17
N GLY A 128 15.64 2.26 16.62
CA GLY A 128 16.66 1.69 17.51
C GLY A 128 18.04 1.59 16.87
N ALA A 129 18.12 1.39 15.55
CA ALA A 129 19.41 1.31 14.86
C ALA A 129 20.03 2.66 14.53
N LEU A 130 19.22 3.70 14.28
CA LEU A 130 19.67 5.02 13.87
C LEU A 130 18.67 6.10 14.28
N SER A 131 19.14 7.25 14.75
CA SER A 131 18.26 8.37 15.09
C SER A 131 17.40 8.78 13.88
N TYR A 132 16.09 8.97 14.13
CA TYR A 132 15.11 9.29 13.08
C TYR A 132 15.45 10.57 12.29
N THR A 133 16.14 11.52 12.90
CA THR A 133 16.54 12.78 12.26
C THR A 133 17.46 12.58 11.06
N LEU A 134 18.23 11.49 11.03
CA LEU A 134 19.17 11.18 9.96
C LEU A 134 18.52 10.57 8.73
N PHE A 135 17.39 9.90 8.88
CA PHE A 135 16.70 9.25 7.75
C PHE A 135 15.30 9.82 7.42
N ALA A 136 14.80 10.79 8.20
CA ALA A 136 13.47 11.37 8.04
C ALA A 136 13.19 11.95 6.63
N ASN A 137 14.21 12.50 5.98
CA ASN A 137 14.10 13.10 4.65
C ASN A 137 14.64 12.20 3.52
N SER A 138 15.00 10.96 3.83
CA SER A 138 15.50 10.02 2.83
C SER A 138 14.35 9.42 2.01
N PRO A 139 14.49 9.33 0.67
CA PRO A 139 13.52 8.61 -0.17
C PRO A 139 13.59 7.08 0.03
N GLU A 140 14.67 6.57 0.65
CA GLU A 140 14.90 5.14 0.92
C GLU A 140 15.42 4.91 2.35
N PRO A 141 14.62 5.22 3.39
CA PRO A 141 15.08 5.27 4.78
C PRO A 141 15.69 3.94 5.26
N LEU A 142 15.07 2.80 4.98
CA LEU A 142 15.57 1.51 5.45
C LEU A 142 16.92 1.12 4.80
N ALA A 143 17.09 1.40 3.51
CA ALA A 143 18.36 1.15 2.83
C ALA A 143 19.46 2.11 3.29
N LEU A 144 19.12 3.36 3.61
CA LEU A 144 20.03 4.32 4.19
C LEU A 144 20.53 3.84 5.56
N ILE A 145 19.64 3.43 6.46
CA ILE A 145 19.99 2.90 7.78
C ILE A 145 21.00 1.76 7.63
N LEU A 146 20.74 0.79 6.75
CA LEU A 146 21.65 -0.34 6.54
C LEU A 146 23.02 0.10 6.00
N ARG A 147 23.08 1.15 5.20
CA ARG A 147 24.36 1.71 4.72
C ARG A 147 25.13 2.38 5.83
N GLU A 148 24.46 3.21 6.64
CA GLU A 148 25.07 3.94 7.76
C GLU A 148 25.66 2.99 8.83
N ILE A 149 25.00 1.87 9.09
CA ILE A 149 25.50 0.85 10.02
C ILE A 149 26.52 -0.10 9.39
N GLY A 150 27.02 0.20 8.18
CA GLY A 150 28.06 -0.58 7.50
C GLY A 150 27.59 -1.87 6.80
N GLN A 151 26.27 -2.09 6.70
CA GLN A 151 25.66 -3.29 6.11
C GLN A 151 25.24 -3.07 4.65
N GLY A 152 26.17 -2.60 3.82
CA GLY A 152 25.91 -2.28 2.40
C GLY A 152 25.39 -3.45 1.56
N GLY A 153 25.75 -4.70 1.90
CA GLY A 153 25.21 -5.89 1.27
C GLY A 153 23.72 -6.07 1.52
N ALA A 154 23.29 -5.96 2.78
CA ALA A 154 21.89 -6.03 3.17
C ALA A 154 21.08 -4.87 2.56
N ALA A 155 21.65 -3.66 2.49
CA ALA A 155 21.02 -2.50 1.84
C ALA A 155 20.71 -2.77 0.36
N LYS A 156 21.62 -3.41 -0.38
CA LYS A 156 21.40 -3.78 -1.79
C LYS A 156 20.28 -4.81 -1.93
N ILE A 157 20.28 -5.86 -1.09
CA ILE A 157 19.22 -6.89 -1.08
C ILE A 157 17.86 -6.25 -0.81
N LEU A 158 17.77 -5.37 0.20
CA LEU A 158 16.54 -4.67 0.54
C LEU A 158 16.06 -3.78 -0.62
N GLY A 159 16.96 -3.01 -1.23
CA GLY A 159 16.65 -2.16 -2.37
C GLY A 159 16.13 -2.93 -3.58
N VAL A 160 16.78 -4.04 -3.95
CA VAL A 160 16.30 -4.93 -5.03
C VAL A 160 14.93 -5.52 -4.69
N SER A 161 14.75 -5.98 -3.45
CA SER A 161 13.46 -6.52 -2.99
C SER A 161 12.35 -5.47 -3.08
N ALA A 162 12.63 -4.20 -2.75
CA ALA A 162 11.67 -3.11 -2.86
C ALA A 162 11.26 -2.86 -4.32
N VAL A 163 12.22 -2.80 -5.24
CA VAL A 163 11.95 -2.60 -6.68
C VAL A 163 11.08 -3.73 -7.24
N VAL A 164 11.34 -4.97 -6.85
CA VAL A 164 10.58 -6.14 -7.29
C VAL A 164 9.20 -6.20 -6.61
N ALA A 165 9.10 -5.67 -5.39
CA ALA A 165 7.88 -5.67 -4.60
C ALA A 165 6.82 -4.66 -5.06
N LEU A 166 7.21 -3.46 -5.48
CA LEU A 166 6.29 -2.40 -5.86
C LEU A 166 5.30 -2.79 -6.98
N PRO A 167 5.72 -3.44 -8.08
CA PRO A 167 4.80 -3.87 -9.13
C PRO A 167 3.66 -4.77 -8.65
N THR A 168 3.90 -5.60 -7.61
CA THR A 168 2.86 -6.51 -7.09
C THR A 168 1.74 -5.76 -6.39
N VAL A 169 2.06 -4.65 -5.72
CA VAL A 169 1.06 -3.77 -5.09
C VAL A 169 0.21 -3.09 -6.17
N ILE A 170 0.87 -2.55 -7.20
CA ILE A 170 0.17 -1.93 -8.34
C ILE A 170 -0.76 -2.96 -9.00
N LEU A 171 -0.29 -4.18 -9.22
CA LEU A 171 -1.07 -5.27 -9.79
C LEU A 171 -2.34 -5.57 -8.96
N ALA A 172 -2.22 -5.66 -7.64
CA ALA A 172 -3.34 -5.91 -6.74
C ALA A 172 -4.39 -4.79 -6.78
N PHE A 173 -3.96 -3.52 -6.75
CA PHE A 173 -4.86 -2.38 -6.85
C PHE A 173 -5.54 -2.29 -8.21
N PHE A 174 -4.82 -2.49 -9.30
CA PHE A 174 -5.43 -2.52 -10.64
C PHE A 174 -6.44 -3.64 -10.80
N TYR A 175 -6.15 -4.80 -10.24
CA TYR A 175 -7.07 -5.94 -10.25
C TYR A 175 -8.36 -5.60 -9.49
N GLY A 176 -8.27 -5.13 -8.26
CA GLY A 176 -9.43 -4.71 -7.47
C GLY A 176 -10.23 -3.59 -8.14
N GLN A 177 -9.55 -2.56 -8.62
CA GLN A 177 -10.18 -1.44 -9.32
C GLN A 177 -10.93 -1.86 -10.58
N SER A 178 -10.35 -2.75 -11.38
CA SER A 178 -11.00 -3.24 -12.59
C SER A 178 -12.30 -4.01 -12.30
N ARG A 179 -12.37 -4.70 -11.16
CA ARG A 179 -13.58 -5.41 -10.71
C ARG A 179 -14.66 -4.48 -10.20
N ILE A 180 -14.28 -3.50 -9.39
CA ILE A 180 -15.24 -2.47 -8.91
C ILE A 180 -15.90 -1.79 -10.11
N PHE A 181 -15.14 -1.32 -11.07
CA PHE A 181 -15.69 -0.68 -12.26
C PHE A 181 -16.51 -1.64 -13.14
N PHE A 182 -16.12 -2.90 -13.21
CA PHE A 182 -16.90 -3.90 -13.91
C PHE A 182 -18.29 -4.09 -13.29
N VAL A 183 -18.35 -4.21 -11.95
CA VAL A 183 -19.63 -4.33 -11.22
C VAL A 183 -20.47 -3.06 -11.40
N MET A 184 -19.87 -1.88 -11.24
CA MET A 184 -20.57 -0.60 -11.47
C MET A 184 -21.15 -0.49 -12.90
N ALA A 185 -20.42 -0.96 -13.91
CA ALA A 185 -20.91 -0.96 -15.29
C ALA A 185 -22.00 -2.01 -15.52
N ARG A 186 -21.92 -3.17 -14.86
CA ARG A 186 -22.96 -4.20 -14.87
C ARG A 186 -24.26 -3.69 -14.24
N ASP A 187 -24.14 -2.97 -13.14
CA ASP A 187 -25.27 -2.43 -12.39
C ASP A 187 -25.83 -1.11 -12.97
N GLY A 188 -25.33 -0.67 -14.13
CA GLY A 188 -25.83 0.47 -14.88
C GLY A 188 -25.33 1.84 -14.38
N LEU A 189 -24.40 1.89 -13.41
CA LEU A 189 -23.79 3.13 -12.93
C LEU A 189 -22.74 3.69 -13.89
N LEU A 190 -22.19 2.83 -14.77
CA LEU A 190 -21.26 3.21 -15.83
C LEU A 190 -21.75 2.68 -17.18
N PRO A 191 -21.27 3.26 -18.31
CA PRO A 191 -21.67 2.78 -19.64
C PRO A 191 -21.43 1.28 -19.81
N ALA A 192 -22.46 0.53 -20.25
CA ALA A 192 -22.44 -0.92 -20.40
C ALA A 192 -21.31 -1.44 -21.33
N ASN A 193 -20.80 -0.60 -22.23
CA ASN A 193 -19.66 -0.92 -23.08
C ASN A 193 -18.37 -1.22 -22.30
N LEU A 194 -18.26 -0.72 -21.06
CA LEU A 194 -17.13 -0.95 -20.18
C LEU A 194 -17.20 -2.33 -19.50
N ALA A 195 -18.39 -2.89 -19.33
CA ALA A 195 -18.60 -4.23 -18.76
C ALA A 195 -18.23 -5.38 -19.71
N ARG A 196 -17.77 -5.10 -20.94
CA ARG A 196 -17.39 -6.16 -21.88
C ARG A 196 -16.11 -6.86 -21.43
N VAL A 197 -16.24 -8.17 -21.23
CA VAL A 197 -15.15 -9.06 -20.85
C VAL A 197 -14.55 -9.69 -22.12
N SER A 198 -13.23 -9.84 -22.16
CA SER A 198 -12.54 -10.54 -23.25
C SER A 198 -12.77 -12.05 -23.17
N SER A 199 -12.39 -12.78 -24.22
CA SER A 199 -12.41 -14.26 -24.24
C SER A 199 -11.59 -14.91 -23.12
N ARG A 200 -10.71 -14.15 -22.49
CA ARG A 200 -9.87 -14.56 -21.34
C ARG A 200 -10.47 -14.22 -19.98
N GLY A 201 -11.70 -13.70 -19.92
CA GLY A 201 -12.36 -13.32 -18.67
C GLY A 201 -11.90 -11.99 -18.08
N THR A 202 -11.11 -11.19 -18.80
CA THR A 202 -10.59 -9.91 -18.31
C THR A 202 -11.35 -8.72 -18.91
N PRO A 203 -11.72 -7.69 -18.12
CA PRO A 203 -12.38 -6.48 -18.60
C PRO A 203 -11.36 -5.50 -19.21
N VAL A 204 -10.84 -5.82 -20.40
CA VAL A 204 -9.74 -5.11 -21.07
C VAL A 204 -9.99 -3.61 -21.20
N ARG A 205 -11.22 -3.20 -21.55
CA ARG A 205 -11.54 -1.79 -21.79
C ARG A 205 -11.41 -0.96 -20.54
N ILE A 206 -11.90 -1.48 -19.42
CA ILE A 206 -11.83 -0.79 -18.13
C ILE A 206 -10.40 -0.76 -17.60
N THR A 207 -9.65 -1.86 -17.74
CA THR A 207 -8.24 -1.93 -17.36
C THR A 207 -7.41 -0.91 -18.15
N LEU A 208 -7.63 -0.78 -19.45
CA LEU A 208 -6.94 0.18 -20.29
C LEU A 208 -7.30 1.63 -19.92
N PHE A 209 -8.59 1.91 -19.71
CA PHE A 209 -9.06 3.23 -19.28
C PHE A 209 -8.40 3.63 -17.95
N THR A 210 -8.46 2.73 -16.96
CA THR A 210 -7.82 2.97 -15.64
C THR A 210 -6.31 3.19 -15.80
N ALA A 211 -5.63 2.37 -16.62
CA ALA A 211 -4.19 2.51 -16.85
C ALA A 211 -3.83 3.88 -17.41
N VAL A 212 -4.58 4.37 -18.39
CA VAL A 212 -4.33 5.70 -18.98
C VAL A 212 -4.54 6.80 -17.95
N VAL A 213 -5.65 6.77 -17.20
CA VAL A 213 -5.93 7.78 -16.16
C VAL A 213 -4.85 7.79 -15.10
N VAL A 214 -4.48 6.61 -14.57
CA VAL A 214 -3.46 6.48 -13.52
C VAL A 214 -2.08 6.89 -14.05
N ALA A 215 -1.73 6.54 -15.29
CA ALA A 215 -0.47 6.96 -15.91
C ALA A 215 -0.36 8.49 -16.07
N VAL A 216 -1.45 9.14 -16.45
CA VAL A 216 -1.51 10.61 -16.56
C VAL A 216 -1.34 11.25 -15.19
N ILE A 217 -2.08 10.78 -14.18
CA ILE A 217 -2.00 11.31 -12.80
C ILE A 217 -0.59 11.10 -12.25
N ALA A 218 -0.05 9.89 -12.32
CA ALA A 218 1.29 9.56 -11.81
C ALA A 218 2.43 10.26 -12.57
N GLY A 219 2.18 10.62 -13.83
CA GLY A 219 3.14 11.34 -14.65
C GLY A 219 3.26 12.83 -14.32
N ILE A 220 2.14 13.45 -13.91
CA ILE A 220 2.01 14.91 -13.77
C ILE A 220 2.09 15.37 -12.31
N PHE A 221 1.41 14.65 -11.40
CA PHE A 221 1.26 15.10 -10.00
C PHE A 221 2.39 14.56 -9.10
N PRO A 222 2.82 15.33 -8.08
CA PRO A 222 3.76 14.85 -7.07
C PRO A 222 3.10 13.80 -6.17
N LEU A 223 3.93 12.87 -5.65
CA LEU A 223 3.46 11.75 -4.82
C LEU A 223 2.69 12.22 -3.57
N ALA A 224 3.13 13.32 -2.95
CA ALA A 224 2.51 13.85 -1.73
C ALA A 224 1.04 14.25 -1.97
N ASP A 225 0.75 14.92 -3.08
CA ASP A 225 -0.60 15.35 -3.43
C ASP A 225 -1.51 14.16 -3.75
N ILE A 226 -0.97 13.17 -4.47
CA ILE A 226 -1.70 11.93 -4.78
C ILE A 226 -2.03 11.16 -3.50
N ALA A 227 -1.07 11.06 -2.57
CA ALA A 227 -1.27 10.36 -1.30
C ALA A 227 -2.31 11.09 -0.43
N ALA A 228 -2.27 12.41 -0.35
CA ALA A 228 -3.25 13.21 0.39
C ALA A 228 -4.66 13.04 -0.19
N LEU A 229 -4.80 13.10 -1.51
CA LEU A 229 -6.07 12.90 -2.21
C LEU A 229 -6.61 11.47 -1.98
N ALA A 230 -5.75 10.47 -2.06
CA ALA A 230 -6.10 9.07 -1.81
C ALA A 230 -6.60 8.90 -0.36
N ASN A 231 -5.88 9.44 0.64
CA ASN A 231 -6.30 9.41 2.04
C ASN A 231 -7.68 10.06 2.24
N ALA A 232 -7.88 11.25 1.72
CA ALA A 232 -9.16 11.96 1.85
C ALA A 232 -10.31 11.17 1.20
N GLY A 233 -10.09 10.63 0.00
CA GLY A 233 -11.09 9.86 -0.73
C GLY A 233 -11.48 8.56 0.00
N THR A 234 -10.49 7.81 0.50
CA THR A 234 -10.74 6.55 1.21
C THR A 234 -11.44 6.77 2.54
N LEU A 235 -11.01 7.77 3.32
CA LEU A 235 -11.68 8.10 4.58
C LEU A 235 -13.12 8.57 4.35
N ALA A 236 -13.38 9.37 3.31
CA ALA A 236 -14.74 9.76 2.93
C ALA A 236 -15.59 8.54 2.53
N GLY A 237 -15.01 7.60 1.78
CA GLY A 237 -15.66 6.33 1.43
C GLY A 237 -16.06 5.52 2.66
N PHE A 238 -15.16 5.36 3.63
CA PHE A 238 -15.47 4.64 4.88
C PHE A 238 -16.55 5.34 5.71
N VAL A 239 -16.52 6.67 5.79
CA VAL A 239 -17.62 7.43 6.44
C VAL A 239 -18.95 7.16 5.77
N ALA A 240 -19.00 7.15 4.43
CA ALA A 240 -20.22 6.85 3.68
C ALA A 240 -20.70 5.42 3.93
N VAL A 241 -19.82 4.43 3.93
CA VAL A 241 -20.17 3.02 4.23
C VAL A 241 -20.71 2.88 5.66
N CYS A 242 -20.03 3.47 6.65
CA CYS A 242 -20.51 3.44 8.04
C CYS A 242 -21.90 4.10 8.18
N ALA A 243 -22.11 5.24 7.51
CA ALA A 243 -23.41 5.91 7.51
C ALA A 243 -24.51 5.06 6.86
N ALA A 244 -24.19 4.38 5.74
CA ALA A 244 -25.13 3.47 5.09
C ALA A 244 -25.51 2.29 6.00
N VAL A 245 -24.56 1.66 6.68
CA VAL A 245 -24.84 0.57 7.63
C VAL A 245 -25.73 1.03 8.77
N LEU A 246 -25.48 2.23 9.34
CA LEU A 246 -26.30 2.80 10.41
C LEU A 246 -27.72 3.15 9.95
N SER A 247 -27.91 3.47 8.67
CA SER A 247 -29.25 3.78 8.12
C SER A 247 -30.08 2.55 7.80
N THR A 248 -29.47 1.37 7.75
CA THR A 248 -30.13 0.08 7.43
C THR A 248 -30.31 -0.83 8.65
N ALA A 249 -29.69 -0.46 9.79
CA ALA A 249 -29.85 -1.16 11.08
C ALA A 249 -31.03 -0.59 11.87
#